data_89381ce90a19cce1cf90fe15b198e0dd
#
_entry.id   89381ce90a19cce1cf90fe15b198e0dd
#
_cell.length_a   1.000
_cell.length_b   1.000
_cell.length_c   1.000
_cell.angle_alpha   90.00
_cell.angle_beta   90.00
_cell.angle_gamma   90.00
#
_symmetry.space_group_name_H-M   'P 1'
#
loop_
_entity.id
_entity.type
_entity.pdbx_description
1 polymer ?
#
loop_
_entity_poly.entity_id
_entity_poly.type
_entity_poly.pdbx_seq_one_letter_code
_entity_poly.pdbx_strand_id
1 'polypeptide(L)'
;MDTLRIFLAGATGAVGRHLVPRLVERGHHVTGSTRSRVDELRALGAEPVVVDHLDAAAVRDVVVRAEPDVVVHQLTALAGLGLGRNFDKAFALTNRLRVEGTDHLIAAARAAGARRLVWQSYAGWPYAREGSGVKSEDDPLDPQPPADARETLAAIRHLEAAVLGAPDMEGFVLRYGGFYGPGTSIDKGGEHAELVRKRKFPIGGDGTGVWSFVHIVDAANATVAAIEGGRPGIYNIVDDDPAPVTEWLPELARQVGGPEPRRLPAWLVRLAAGPQSLSLMTRVRGATNAKAARDLGWRPDHSWRESFVAA
;
A
#
# COMPACT_ATOMS: atom_id res chain seq x y z
N MET A 1 1.33 -26.16 -9.28
CA MET A 1 2.32 -25.15 -8.83
C MET A 1 3.12 -25.76 -7.71
N ASP A 2 4.41 -25.45 -7.62
CA ASP A 2 5.24 -25.95 -6.53
C ASP A 2 4.85 -25.27 -5.22
N THR A 3 4.87 -25.98 -4.12
CA THR A 3 4.67 -25.43 -2.78
C THR A 3 5.86 -24.54 -2.41
N LEU A 4 5.58 -23.28 -2.07
CA LEU A 4 6.58 -22.28 -1.67
C LEU A 4 6.60 -22.09 -0.16
N ARG A 5 7.76 -21.76 0.38
CA ARG A 5 7.95 -21.26 1.75
C ARG A 5 8.01 -19.75 1.68
N ILE A 6 7.11 -19.07 2.37
CA ILE A 6 6.91 -17.61 2.27
C ILE A 6 7.09 -16.98 3.64
N PHE A 7 8.03 -16.04 3.76
CA PHE A 7 8.11 -15.18 4.92
C PHE A 7 7.33 -13.89 4.65
N LEU A 8 6.26 -13.64 5.41
CA LEU A 8 5.39 -12.49 5.25
C LEU A 8 5.56 -11.51 6.41
N ALA A 9 6.27 -10.42 6.18
CA ALA A 9 6.39 -9.30 7.09
C ALA A 9 5.11 -8.44 7.02
N GLY A 10 4.43 -8.24 8.16
CA GLY A 10 3.16 -7.52 8.23
C GLY A 10 1.92 -8.40 7.99
N ALA A 11 2.00 -9.68 8.31
CA ALA A 11 0.95 -10.68 8.07
C ALA A 11 -0.41 -10.38 8.75
N THR A 12 -0.42 -9.59 9.83
CA THR A 12 -1.66 -9.13 10.50
C THR A 12 -2.12 -7.75 10.05
N GLY A 13 -1.49 -7.15 9.03
CA GLY A 13 -1.89 -5.88 8.42
C GLY A 13 -3.12 -6.00 7.52
N ALA A 14 -3.55 -4.87 6.94
CA ALA A 14 -4.74 -4.83 6.08
C ALA A 14 -4.66 -5.83 4.92
N VAL A 15 -3.56 -5.82 4.15
CA VAL A 15 -3.34 -6.80 3.06
C VAL A 15 -3.06 -8.19 3.62
N GLY A 16 -2.22 -8.31 4.68
CA GLY A 16 -1.78 -9.60 5.21
C GLY A 16 -2.92 -10.52 5.64
N ARG A 17 -3.96 -9.99 6.27
CA ARG A 17 -5.14 -10.75 6.70
C ARG A 17 -5.89 -11.42 5.54
N HIS A 18 -5.88 -10.81 4.37
CA HIS A 18 -6.48 -11.36 3.16
C HIS A 18 -5.50 -12.24 2.38
N LEU A 19 -4.20 -11.96 2.49
CA LEU A 19 -3.15 -12.67 1.77
C LEU A 19 -2.85 -14.05 2.39
N VAL A 20 -2.71 -14.12 3.72
CA VAL A 20 -2.36 -15.36 4.43
C VAL A 20 -3.31 -16.52 4.08
N PRO A 21 -4.64 -16.41 4.23
CA PRO A 21 -5.54 -17.53 3.90
C PRO A 21 -5.41 -17.97 2.43
N ARG A 22 -5.26 -17.02 1.51
CA ARG A 22 -5.12 -17.32 0.06
C ARG A 22 -3.87 -18.11 -0.26
N LEU A 23 -2.76 -17.81 0.41
CA LEU A 23 -1.51 -18.53 0.23
C LEU A 23 -1.60 -19.94 0.82
N VAL A 24 -2.20 -20.08 2.01
CA VAL A 24 -2.41 -21.38 2.68
C VAL A 24 -3.35 -22.27 1.87
N GLU A 25 -4.48 -21.72 1.36
CA GLU A 25 -5.42 -22.44 0.50
C GLU A 25 -4.78 -22.94 -0.81
N ARG A 26 -3.72 -22.27 -1.29
CA ARG A 26 -2.93 -22.66 -2.46
C ARG A 26 -1.82 -23.68 -2.13
N GLY A 27 -1.71 -24.09 -0.86
CA GLY A 27 -0.76 -25.08 -0.38
C GLY A 27 0.63 -24.53 -0.09
N HIS A 28 0.79 -23.21 0.05
CA HIS A 28 2.05 -22.61 0.46
C HIS A 28 2.24 -22.65 1.98
N HIS A 29 3.49 -22.72 2.43
CA HIS A 29 3.87 -22.58 3.84
C HIS A 29 4.16 -21.12 4.17
N VAL A 30 3.37 -20.53 5.06
CA VAL A 30 3.48 -19.11 5.42
C VAL A 30 4.02 -18.95 6.83
N THR A 31 5.21 -18.38 6.98
CA THR A 31 5.72 -17.86 8.25
C THR A 31 5.36 -16.36 8.30
N GLY A 32 4.41 -15.99 9.16
CA GLY A 32 3.88 -14.64 9.27
C GLY A 32 4.47 -13.89 10.47
N SER A 33 4.98 -12.66 10.24
CA SER A 33 5.46 -11.85 11.35
C SER A 33 4.38 -10.96 11.94
N THR A 34 4.42 -10.82 13.25
CA THR A 34 3.56 -9.92 14.04
C THR A 34 4.32 -9.34 15.22
N ARG A 35 3.82 -8.26 15.83
CA ARG A 35 4.34 -7.75 17.10
C ARG A 35 3.66 -8.38 18.32
N SER A 36 2.39 -8.81 18.18
CA SER A 36 1.60 -9.29 19.33
C SER A 36 0.41 -10.19 18.98
N ARG A 37 0.00 -10.29 17.70
CA ARG A 37 -1.22 -10.99 17.29
C ARG A 37 -0.94 -12.42 16.82
N VAL A 38 -0.31 -13.21 17.68
CA VAL A 38 0.12 -14.58 17.41
C VAL A 38 -1.06 -15.50 17.10
N ASP A 39 -2.12 -15.46 17.92
CA ASP A 39 -3.27 -16.36 17.78
C ASP A 39 -4.11 -16.03 16.53
N GLU A 40 -4.15 -14.73 16.14
CA GLU A 40 -4.77 -14.33 14.88
C GLU A 40 -4.05 -14.99 13.69
N LEU A 41 -2.71 -14.98 13.66
CA LEU A 41 -1.95 -15.62 12.58
C LEU A 41 -2.13 -17.13 12.53
N ARG A 42 -2.18 -17.80 13.69
CA ARG A 42 -2.48 -19.24 13.74
C ARG A 42 -3.87 -19.55 13.20
N ALA A 43 -4.86 -18.73 13.56
CA ALA A 43 -6.23 -18.87 13.05
C ALA A 43 -6.32 -18.68 11.54
N LEU A 44 -5.44 -17.85 10.95
CA LEU A 44 -5.33 -17.67 9.49
C LEU A 44 -4.55 -18.80 8.80
N GLY A 45 -3.94 -19.72 9.55
CA GLY A 45 -3.17 -20.85 9.02
C GLY A 45 -1.67 -20.59 8.83
N ALA A 46 -1.14 -19.47 9.30
CA ALA A 46 0.29 -19.17 9.24
C ALA A 46 1.04 -19.62 10.49
N GLU A 47 2.33 -19.91 10.36
CA GLU A 47 3.25 -20.04 11.47
C GLU A 47 3.63 -18.64 11.99
N PRO A 48 3.31 -18.28 13.23
CA PRO A 48 3.57 -16.93 13.72
C PRO A 48 4.98 -16.78 14.27
N VAL A 49 5.64 -15.67 13.93
CA VAL A 49 6.88 -15.22 14.57
C VAL A 49 6.71 -13.80 15.11
N VAL A 50 7.24 -13.56 16.31
CA VAL A 50 7.23 -12.23 16.92
C VAL A 50 8.57 -11.58 16.67
N VAL A 51 8.57 -10.44 15.95
CA VAL A 51 9.80 -9.71 15.60
C VAL A 51 9.53 -8.22 15.42
N ASP A 52 10.48 -7.39 15.89
CA ASP A 52 10.56 -5.98 15.51
C ASP A 52 11.42 -5.87 14.24
N HIS A 53 10.82 -5.38 13.17
CA HIS A 53 11.52 -5.24 11.89
C HIS A 53 12.59 -4.12 11.87
N LEU A 54 12.69 -3.34 12.94
CA LEU A 54 13.78 -2.37 13.14
C LEU A 54 14.98 -2.96 13.89
N ASP A 55 14.90 -4.21 14.32
CA ASP A 55 16.02 -4.98 14.87
C ASP A 55 16.59 -5.94 13.80
N ALA A 56 17.71 -5.56 13.22
CA ALA A 56 18.37 -6.30 12.14
C ALA A 56 18.74 -7.74 12.53
N ALA A 57 19.22 -7.95 13.76
CA ALA A 57 19.63 -9.28 14.23
C ALA A 57 18.42 -10.19 14.41
N ALA A 58 17.37 -9.68 15.08
CA ALA A 58 16.13 -10.44 15.25
C ALA A 58 15.46 -10.77 13.91
N VAL A 59 15.42 -9.83 12.95
CA VAL A 59 14.90 -10.08 11.59
C VAL A 59 15.69 -11.18 10.90
N ARG A 60 17.03 -11.10 10.93
CA ARG A 60 17.89 -12.11 10.32
C ARG A 60 17.62 -13.49 10.90
N ASP A 61 17.55 -13.61 12.22
CA ASP A 61 17.38 -14.90 12.91
C ASP A 61 16.05 -15.57 12.54
N VAL A 62 14.94 -14.81 12.48
CA VAL A 62 13.63 -15.38 12.16
C VAL A 62 13.49 -15.71 10.67
N VAL A 63 14.04 -14.90 9.77
CA VAL A 63 13.98 -15.15 8.33
C VAL A 63 14.87 -16.32 7.93
N VAL A 64 16.10 -16.40 8.44
CA VAL A 64 17.01 -17.52 8.16
C VAL A 64 16.42 -18.84 8.67
N ARG A 65 15.80 -18.84 9.85
CA ARG A 65 15.13 -20.03 10.40
C ARG A 65 13.93 -20.47 9.58
N ALA A 66 13.20 -19.52 8.98
CA ALA A 66 12.06 -19.82 8.12
C ALA A 66 12.48 -20.36 6.74
N GLU A 67 13.74 -20.20 6.33
CA GLU A 67 14.31 -20.64 5.04
C GLU A 67 13.35 -20.36 3.86
N PRO A 68 12.91 -19.13 3.64
CA PRO A 68 11.86 -18.84 2.66
C PRO A 68 12.39 -18.88 1.22
N ASP A 69 11.56 -19.33 0.27
CA ASP A 69 11.74 -19.13 -1.16
C ASP A 69 11.43 -17.67 -1.55
N VAL A 70 10.43 -17.07 -0.87
CA VAL A 70 9.91 -15.73 -1.13
C VAL A 70 9.81 -14.94 0.17
N VAL A 71 10.30 -13.69 0.15
CA VAL A 71 10.09 -12.74 1.25
C VAL A 71 9.13 -11.64 0.77
N VAL A 72 8.09 -11.40 1.58
CA VAL A 72 7.04 -10.42 1.28
C VAL A 72 7.03 -9.34 2.35
N HIS A 73 7.07 -8.06 1.94
CA HIS A 73 7.02 -6.90 2.83
C HIS A 73 5.70 -6.14 2.68
N GLN A 74 4.85 -6.20 3.72
CA GLN A 74 3.58 -5.48 3.82
C GLN A 74 3.54 -4.60 5.09
N LEU A 75 4.71 -4.17 5.59
CA LEU A 75 4.81 -3.41 6.83
C LEU A 75 4.45 -1.94 6.62
N THR A 76 3.52 -1.46 7.41
CA THR A 76 3.22 -0.04 7.58
C THR A 76 2.80 0.23 9.02
N ALA A 77 2.87 1.49 9.44
CA ALA A 77 2.35 1.97 10.73
C ALA A 77 1.32 3.08 10.46
N LEU A 78 0.30 2.76 9.65
CA LEU A 78 -0.71 3.73 9.18
C LEU A 78 -2.02 3.66 9.97
N ALA A 79 -2.23 2.66 10.80
CA ALA A 79 -3.43 2.53 11.61
C ALA A 79 -3.54 3.69 12.62
N GLY A 80 -4.67 4.41 12.60
CA GLY A 80 -4.93 5.54 13.48
C GLY A 80 -4.18 6.83 13.12
N LEU A 81 -3.61 6.93 11.92
CA LEU A 81 -3.06 8.18 11.41
C LEU A 81 -4.18 9.11 10.98
N GLY A 82 -4.52 10.07 11.84
CA GLY A 82 -5.39 11.18 11.49
C GLY A 82 -4.77 12.10 10.42
N LEU A 83 -5.61 12.90 9.76
CA LEU A 83 -5.19 13.97 8.85
C LEU A 83 -4.39 15.04 9.64
N GLY A 84 -3.08 14.91 9.67
CA GLY A 84 -2.18 15.81 10.39
C GLY A 84 -1.53 16.85 9.47
N ARG A 85 -1.11 18.00 10.06
CA ARG A 85 -0.45 19.10 9.33
C ARG A 85 0.96 18.78 8.81
N ASN A 86 1.57 17.71 9.28
CA ASN A 86 2.92 17.30 8.90
C ASN A 86 2.90 15.85 8.46
N PHE A 87 2.86 15.67 7.15
CA PHE A 87 2.77 14.35 6.51
C PHE A 87 3.99 13.47 6.86
N ASP A 88 5.21 14.00 6.73
CA ASP A 88 6.43 13.25 7.02
C ASP A 88 6.49 12.79 8.49
N LYS A 89 6.07 13.65 9.43
CA LYS A 89 5.99 13.29 10.85
C LYS A 89 4.96 12.19 11.10
N ALA A 90 3.81 12.24 10.45
CA ALA A 90 2.78 11.20 10.56
C ALA A 90 3.29 9.86 10.02
N PHE A 91 4.10 9.89 8.96
CA PHE A 91 4.67 8.71 8.32
C PHE A 91 6.03 8.27 8.88
N ALA A 92 6.59 8.93 9.91
CA ALA A 92 7.96 8.71 10.38
C ALA A 92 8.29 7.22 10.66
N LEU A 93 7.41 6.51 11.38
CA LEU A 93 7.62 5.08 11.64
C LEU A 93 7.48 4.23 10.37
N THR A 94 6.52 4.55 9.50
CA THR A 94 6.38 3.90 8.20
C THR A 94 7.60 4.12 7.32
N ASN A 95 8.18 5.33 7.35
CA ASN A 95 9.38 5.66 6.59
C ASN A 95 10.60 4.88 7.09
N ARG A 96 10.74 4.70 8.42
CA ARG A 96 11.77 3.82 8.99
C ARG A 96 11.58 2.36 8.56
N LEU A 97 10.37 1.85 8.55
CA LEU A 97 10.08 0.49 8.06
C LEU A 97 10.38 0.34 6.56
N ARG A 98 10.15 1.40 5.77
CA ARG A 98 10.47 1.43 4.34
C ARG A 98 11.98 1.47 4.07
N VAL A 99 12.76 2.11 4.91
CA VAL A 99 14.23 2.21 4.76
C VAL A 99 14.90 1.08 5.53
N GLU A 100 14.96 1.17 6.87
CA GLU A 100 15.66 0.23 7.74
C GLU A 100 15.06 -1.19 7.64
N GLY A 101 13.71 -1.30 7.71
CA GLY A 101 13.02 -2.59 7.61
C GLY A 101 13.24 -3.28 6.26
N THR A 102 13.28 -2.52 5.17
CA THR A 102 13.60 -3.04 3.82
C THR A 102 15.02 -3.57 3.78
N ASP A 103 16.01 -2.79 4.24
CA ASP A 103 17.42 -3.18 4.23
C ASP A 103 17.66 -4.43 5.07
N HIS A 104 17.04 -4.53 6.26
CA HIS A 104 17.12 -5.70 7.13
C HIS A 104 16.51 -6.95 6.48
N LEU A 105 15.32 -6.82 5.87
CA LEU A 105 14.65 -7.94 5.22
C LEU A 105 15.38 -8.43 3.98
N ILE A 106 15.92 -7.54 3.14
CA ILE A 106 16.72 -7.91 1.96
C ILE A 106 18.00 -8.64 2.38
N ALA A 107 18.69 -8.13 3.41
CA ALA A 107 19.90 -8.78 3.94
C ALA A 107 19.58 -10.17 4.52
N ALA A 108 18.47 -10.30 5.25
CA ALA A 108 18.02 -11.56 5.81
C ALA A 108 17.56 -12.56 4.72
N ALA A 109 16.82 -12.09 3.70
CA ALA A 109 16.38 -12.88 2.55
C ALA A 109 17.58 -13.48 1.80
N ARG A 110 18.62 -12.65 1.55
CA ARG A 110 19.87 -13.11 0.94
C ARG A 110 20.57 -14.16 1.79
N ALA A 111 20.68 -13.96 3.10
CA ALA A 111 21.29 -14.90 4.03
C ALA A 111 20.53 -16.23 4.11
N ALA A 112 19.22 -16.22 3.89
CA ALA A 112 18.33 -17.38 3.86
C ALA A 112 18.31 -18.09 2.48
N GLY A 113 18.88 -17.50 1.42
CA GLY A 113 18.85 -18.05 0.07
C GLY A 113 17.51 -17.86 -0.64
N ALA A 114 16.69 -16.89 -0.23
CA ALA A 114 15.45 -16.55 -0.90
C ALA A 114 15.71 -16.08 -2.34
N ARG A 115 14.78 -16.41 -3.23
CA ARG A 115 14.93 -16.11 -4.67
C ARG A 115 14.06 -14.94 -5.13
N ARG A 116 13.03 -14.58 -4.35
CA ARG A 116 12.04 -13.56 -4.74
C ARG A 116 11.70 -12.62 -3.59
N LEU A 117 11.57 -11.35 -3.94
CA LEU A 117 11.17 -10.24 -3.07
C LEU A 117 9.88 -9.62 -3.60
N VAL A 118 8.84 -9.48 -2.76
CA VAL A 118 7.58 -8.81 -3.11
C VAL A 118 7.29 -7.71 -2.10
N TRP A 119 7.39 -6.45 -2.52
CA TRP A 119 7.33 -5.27 -1.63
C TRP A 119 6.16 -4.37 -1.94
N GLN A 120 5.50 -3.92 -0.87
CA GLN A 120 4.47 -2.89 -0.95
C GLN A 120 5.10 -1.50 -1.17
N SER A 121 4.58 -0.77 -2.15
CA SER A 121 4.80 0.66 -2.37
C SER A 121 3.44 1.37 -2.56
N TYR A 122 3.43 2.59 -3.10
CA TYR A 122 2.20 3.36 -3.25
C TYR A 122 2.09 3.99 -4.65
N ALA A 123 0.93 3.86 -5.29
CA ALA A 123 0.57 4.53 -6.54
C ALA A 123 -0.10 5.88 -6.28
N GLY A 124 -0.03 6.79 -7.25
CA GLY A 124 -0.71 8.08 -7.22
C GLY A 124 0.21 9.22 -6.79
N TRP A 125 0.09 9.73 -5.56
CA TRP A 125 0.79 10.93 -5.12
C TRP A 125 2.32 10.94 -5.25
N PRO A 126 3.05 9.82 -5.25
CA PRO A 126 4.48 9.82 -5.51
C PRO A 126 4.87 10.22 -6.93
N TYR A 127 3.97 10.09 -7.90
CA TYR A 127 4.25 10.44 -9.29
C TYR A 127 4.42 11.95 -9.50
N ALA A 128 5.20 12.31 -10.53
CA ALA A 128 5.32 13.68 -11.00
C ALA A 128 3.94 14.27 -11.33
N ARG A 129 3.69 15.50 -10.85
CA ARG A 129 2.39 16.19 -10.94
C ARG A 129 2.12 16.83 -12.30
N GLU A 130 3.05 16.69 -13.24
CA GLU A 130 2.99 17.22 -14.60
C GLU A 130 2.61 16.11 -15.61
N GLY A 131 2.24 16.52 -16.82
CA GLY A 131 1.89 15.61 -17.91
C GLY A 131 0.51 14.97 -17.74
N SER A 132 0.36 13.69 -18.14
CA SER A 132 -0.91 12.97 -18.12
C SER A 132 -1.57 12.94 -16.74
N GLY A 133 -2.91 12.99 -16.72
CA GLY A 133 -3.71 12.79 -15.51
C GLY A 133 -3.62 11.38 -14.94
N VAL A 134 -3.25 10.39 -15.77
CA VAL A 134 -3.04 8.99 -15.40
C VAL A 134 -1.60 8.60 -15.75
N LYS A 135 -0.90 7.95 -14.82
CA LYS A 135 0.51 7.58 -14.88
C LYS A 135 0.70 6.08 -15.05
N SER A 136 1.74 5.72 -15.76
CA SER A 136 2.27 4.35 -15.82
C SER A 136 3.49 4.18 -14.90
N GLU A 137 4.02 2.96 -14.80
CA GLU A 137 5.23 2.65 -14.05
C GLU A 137 6.49 3.30 -14.64
N ASP A 138 6.46 3.67 -15.93
CA ASP A 138 7.55 4.35 -16.65
C ASP A 138 7.60 5.86 -16.37
N ASP A 139 6.52 6.43 -15.82
CA ASP A 139 6.50 7.83 -15.40
C ASP A 139 7.36 8.07 -14.16
N PRO A 140 8.08 9.20 -14.09
CA PRO A 140 8.95 9.49 -12.96
C PRO A 140 8.18 9.80 -11.68
N LEU A 141 8.80 9.49 -10.54
CA LEU A 141 8.35 10.01 -9.25
C LEU A 141 8.65 11.51 -9.15
N ASP A 142 7.83 12.26 -8.40
CA ASP A 142 7.87 13.71 -8.29
C ASP A 142 9.27 14.21 -7.89
N PRO A 143 9.97 14.99 -8.74
CA PRO A 143 11.29 15.52 -8.42
C PRO A 143 11.23 16.64 -7.37
N GLN A 144 10.06 17.25 -7.17
CA GLN A 144 9.84 18.40 -6.27
C GLN A 144 8.58 18.23 -5.43
N PRO A 145 8.52 17.21 -4.53
CA PRO A 145 7.36 17.00 -3.70
C PRO A 145 7.13 18.16 -2.73
N PRO A 146 5.90 18.32 -2.20
CA PRO A 146 5.64 19.24 -1.11
C PRO A 146 6.63 19.05 0.05
N ALA A 147 6.98 20.17 0.72
CA ALA A 147 8.02 20.19 1.73
C ALA A 147 7.79 19.20 2.89
N ASP A 148 6.53 18.94 3.22
CA ASP A 148 6.07 18.03 4.27
C ASP A 148 5.89 16.57 3.83
N ALA A 149 6.31 16.22 2.58
CA ALA A 149 6.25 14.86 2.03
C ALA A 149 7.59 14.37 1.44
N ARG A 150 8.67 15.13 1.66
CA ARG A 150 10.00 14.83 1.07
C ARG A 150 10.63 13.57 1.63
N GLU A 151 10.58 13.41 2.95
CA GLU A 151 11.14 12.23 3.63
C GLU A 151 10.36 10.97 3.25
N THR A 152 9.03 11.08 3.17
CA THR A 152 8.18 9.95 2.79
C THR A 152 8.42 9.52 1.33
N LEU A 153 8.59 10.48 0.41
CA LEU A 153 8.93 10.13 -0.97
C LEU A 153 10.35 9.57 -1.10
N ALA A 154 11.31 10.10 -0.32
CA ALA A 154 12.67 9.54 -0.28
C ALA A 154 12.68 8.08 0.22
N ALA A 155 11.90 7.77 1.26
CA ALA A 155 11.74 6.41 1.77
C ALA A 155 11.10 5.45 0.73
N ILE A 156 10.12 5.93 -0.06
CA ILE A 156 9.54 5.18 -1.18
C ILE A 156 10.60 4.90 -2.24
N ARG A 157 11.37 5.91 -2.65
CA ARG A 157 12.47 5.73 -3.64
C ARG A 157 13.52 4.74 -3.15
N HIS A 158 13.89 4.80 -1.87
CA HIS A 158 14.86 3.88 -1.28
C HIS A 158 14.38 2.44 -1.37
N LEU A 159 13.18 2.15 -0.88
CA LEU A 159 12.65 0.78 -0.90
C LEU A 159 12.54 0.22 -2.34
N GLU A 160 12.05 1.03 -3.30
CA GLU A 160 11.90 0.58 -4.69
C GLU A 160 13.27 0.29 -5.33
N ALA A 161 14.25 1.20 -5.12
CA ALA A 161 15.60 1.02 -5.60
C ALA A 161 16.30 -0.19 -4.96
N ALA A 162 16.16 -0.39 -3.64
CA ALA A 162 16.76 -1.50 -2.92
C ALA A 162 16.22 -2.86 -3.38
N VAL A 163 14.90 -2.96 -3.61
CA VAL A 163 14.26 -4.20 -4.09
C VAL A 163 14.69 -4.54 -5.51
N LEU A 164 14.65 -3.54 -6.42
CA LEU A 164 15.02 -3.77 -7.83
C LEU A 164 16.52 -3.95 -8.03
N GLY A 165 17.34 -3.36 -7.15
CA GLY A 165 18.79 -3.48 -7.16
C GLY A 165 19.32 -4.67 -6.37
N ALA A 166 18.48 -5.51 -5.79
CA ALA A 166 18.92 -6.68 -5.04
C ALA A 166 19.52 -7.74 -5.99
N PRO A 167 20.84 -8.00 -5.93
CA PRO A 167 21.44 -8.99 -6.82
C PRO A 167 20.93 -10.40 -6.45
N ASP A 168 20.85 -11.26 -7.43
CA ASP A 168 20.50 -12.69 -7.31
C ASP A 168 19.08 -12.97 -6.81
N MET A 169 18.22 -11.95 -6.75
CA MET A 169 16.81 -12.08 -6.36
C MET A 169 15.88 -11.38 -7.34
N GLU A 170 14.72 -11.96 -7.58
CA GLU A 170 13.67 -11.36 -8.40
C GLU A 170 12.89 -10.32 -7.59
N GLY A 171 13.05 -9.03 -7.89
CA GLY A 171 12.41 -7.93 -7.18
C GLY A 171 11.07 -7.54 -7.79
N PHE A 172 9.99 -7.58 -7.01
CA PHE A 172 8.66 -7.09 -7.35
C PHE A 172 8.26 -5.95 -6.42
N VAL A 173 7.89 -4.82 -6.98
CA VAL A 173 7.37 -3.66 -6.25
C VAL A 173 5.92 -3.45 -6.65
N LEU A 174 5.00 -3.58 -5.70
CA LEU A 174 3.58 -3.39 -5.89
C LEU A 174 3.17 -2.01 -5.35
N ARG A 175 2.98 -1.04 -6.24
CA ARG A 175 2.45 0.28 -5.93
C ARG A 175 0.93 0.19 -5.82
N TYR A 176 0.42 0.06 -4.60
CA TYR A 176 -1.03 0.00 -4.37
C TYR A 176 -1.67 1.38 -4.43
N GLY A 177 -2.89 1.43 -4.95
CA GLY A 177 -3.80 2.56 -4.79
C GLY A 177 -4.30 2.74 -3.37
N GLY A 178 -5.17 3.71 -3.14
CA GLY A 178 -5.87 3.86 -1.86
C GLY A 178 -6.75 2.64 -1.58
N PHE A 179 -6.54 1.98 -0.45
CA PHE A 179 -7.32 0.79 -0.10
C PHE A 179 -8.75 1.11 0.28
N TYR A 180 -9.69 0.32 -0.24
CA TYR A 180 -11.08 0.27 0.21
C TYR A 180 -11.55 -1.17 0.42
N GLY A 181 -12.74 -1.33 1.01
CA GLY A 181 -13.29 -2.64 1.36
C GLY A 181 -12.93 -3.11 2.77
N PRO A 182 -13.22 -4.36 3.12
CA PRO A 182 -13.24 -4.87 4.49
C PRO A 182 -11.95 -4.62 5.29
N GLY A 183 -12.09 -3.95 6.46
CA GLY A 183 -10.98 -3.70 7.38
C GLY A 183 -10.06 -2.54 6.99
N THR A 184 -10.42 -1.72 6.00
CA THR A 184 -9.69 -0.51 5.59
C THR A 184 -10.28 0.75 6.23
N SER A 185 -9.61 1.90 6.04
CA SER A 185 -10.13 3.20 6.50
C SER A 185 -11.36 3.68 5.73
N ILE A 186 -11.64 3.10 4.57
CA ILE A 186 -12.81 3.37 3.71
C ILE A 186 -13.84 2.23 3.80
N ASP A 187 -13.82 1.44 4.85
CA ASP A 187 -14.84 0.43 5.14
C ASP A 187 -15.95 1.02 6.03
N LYS A 188 -17.04 0.24 6.21
CA LYS A 188 -18.14 0.58 7.15
C LYS A 188 -17.58 0.72 8.57
N GLY A 189 -17.67 1.93 9.13
CA GLY A 189 -17.05 2.27 10.42
C GLY A 189 -15.56 2.57 10.36
N GLY A 190 -14.91 2.53 9.18
CA GLY A 190 -13.54 2.97 8.98
C GLY A 190 -13.36 4.47 9.23
N GLU A 191 -12.16 4.87 9.62
CA GLU A 191 -11.87 6.24 10.05
C GLU A 191 -12.22 7.29 8.97
N HIS A 192 -11.80 7.07 7.71
CA HIS A 192 -12.10 7.99 6.63
C HIS A 192 -13.59 8.00 6.27
N ALA A 193 -14.24 6.84 6.23
CA ALA A 193 -15.67 6.74 6.01
C ALA A 193 -16.46 7.52 7.09
N GLU A 194 -16.04 7.42 8.36
CA GLU A 194 -16.66 8.17 9.46
C GLU A 194 -16.41 9.68 9.37
N LEU A 195 -15.22 10.11 8.93
CA LEU A 195 -14.95 11.53 8.68
C LEU A 195 -15.84 12.08 7.56
N VAL A 196 -16.04 11.30 6.48
CA VAL A 196 -16.94 11.66 5.38
C VAL A 196 -18.39 11.71 5.87
N ARG A 197 -18.85 10.69 6.56
CA ARG A 197 -20.21 10.62 7.13
C ARG A 197 -20.52 11.80 8.05
N LYS A 198 -19.52 12.25 8.82
CA LYS A 198 -19.64 13.42 9.73
C LYS A 198 -19.34 14.75 9.04
N ARG A 199 -19.20 14.77 7.70
CA ARG A 199 -18.87 15.97 6.91
C ARG A 199 -17.56 16.67 7.32
N LYS A 200 -16.60 15.89 7.84
CA LYS A 200 -15.28 16.37 8.29
C LYS A 200 -14.17 16.15 7.27
N PHE A 201 -14.49 15.56 6.13
CA PHE A 201 -13.57 15.38 5.01
C PHE A 201 -14.02 16.29 3.85
N PRO A 202 -13.46 17.50 3.69
CA PRO A 202 -13.86 18.46 2.68
C PRO A 202 -13.15 18.26 1.35
N ILE A 203 -13.73 18.75 0.27
CA ILE A 203 -13.04 18.98 -1.00
C ILE A 203 -12.19 20.23 -0.86
N GLY A 204 -10.88 20.12 -0.97
CA GLY A 204 -9.93 21.24 -0.89
C GLY A 204 -9.61 21.83 -2.26
N GLY A 205 -9.66 23.16 -2.38
CA GLY A 205 -9.38 23.84 -3.64
C GLY A 205 -10.39 23.50 -4.74
N ASP A 206 -9.89 23.21 -5.95
CA ASP A 206 -10.70 22.80 -7.09
C ASP A 206 -11.09 21.31 -7.08
N GLY A 207 -10.40 20.48 -6.27
CA GLY A 207 -10.67 19.06 -6.17
C GLY A 207 -10.32 18.24 -7.42
N THR A 208 -9.41 18.75 -8.26
CA THR A 208 -9.03 18.11 -9.54
C THR A 208 -7.96 17.01 -9.40
N GLY A 209 -7.43 16.79 -8.20
CA GLY A 209 -6.51 15.68 -7.94
C GLY A 209 -7.14 14.33 -8.27
N VAL A 210 -6.48 13.54 -9.10
CA VAL A 210 -6.98 12.24 -9.57
C VAL A 210 -6.42 11.12 -8.68
N TRP A 211 -7.29 10.37 -8.01
CA TRP A 211 -6.93 9.26 -7.14
C TRP A 211 -7.14 7.94 -7.85
N SER A 212 -6.30 6.98 -7.50
CA SER A 212 -6.49 5.57 -7.84
C SER A 212 -6.73 4.78 -6.57
N PHE A 213 -7.69 3.88 -6.64
CA PHE A 213 -8.07 3.00 -5.54
C PHE A 213 -7.74 1.55 -5.88
N VAL A 214 -7.78 0.67 -4.90
CA VAL A 214 -7.79 -0.78 -5.09
C VAL A 214 -8.53 -1.45 -3.95
N HIS A 215 -9.41 -2.40 -4.27
CA HIS A 215 -10.05 -3.21 -3.25
C HIS A 215 -9.03 -4.07 -2.51
N ILE A 216 -9.15 -4.19 -1.19
CA ILE A 216 -8.15 -4.88 -0.36
C ILE A 216 -7.98 -6.35 -0.74
N VAL A 217 -9.05 -7.01 -1.20
CA VAL A 217 -9.02 -8.38 -1.72
C VAL A 217 -8.23 -8.47 -3.02
N ASP A 218 -8.41 -7.51 -3.92
CA ASP A 218 -7.70 -7.46 -5.20
C ASP A 218 -6.22 -7.15 -5.01
N ALA A 219 -5.86 -6.32 -4.02
CA ALA A 219 -4.48 -6.10 -3.63
C ALA A 219 -3.81 -7.40 -3.13
N ALA A 220 -4.53 -8.22 -2.34
CA ALA A 220 -4.05 -9.53 -1.93
C ALA A 220 -3.90 -10.49 -3.12
N ASN A 221 -4.85 -10.51 -4.06
CA ASN A 221 -4.79 -11.33 -5.28
C ASN A 221 -3.60 -10.93 -6.18
N ALA A 222 -3.33 -9.61 -6.34
CA ALA A 222 -2.14 -9.11 -7.04
C ALA A 222 -0.84 -9.56 -6.37
N THR A 223 -0.81 -9.58 -5.04
CA THR A 223 0.36 -10.06 -4.29
C THR A 223 0.59 -11.55 -4.51
N VAL A 224 -0.47 -12.37 -4.53
CA VAL A 224 -0.39 -13.79 -4.87
C VAL A 224 0.17 -13.96 -6.28
N ALA A 225 -0.34 -13.21 -7.27
CA ALA A 225 0.16 -13.28 -8.64
C ALA A 225 1.66 -12.96 -8.75
N ALA A 226 2.15 -11.96 -7.99
CA ALA A 226 3.57 -11.62 -7.95
C ALA A 226 4.43 -12.65 -7.18
N ILE A 227 3.86 -13.39 -6.23
CA ILE A 227 4.54 -14.46 -5.52
C ILE A 227 4.69 -15.69 -6.42
N GLU A 228 3.64 -16.06 -7.13
CA GLU A 228 3.59 -17.30 -7.92
C GLU A 228 4.18 -17.17 -9.33
N GLY A 229 4.27 -15.94 -9.88
CA GLY A 229 4.69 -15.76 -11.26
C GLY A 229 5.08 -14.33 -11.62
N GLY A 230 4.93 -14.00 -12.91
CA GLY A 230 5.20 -12.68 -13.46
C GLY A 230 6.68 -12.39 -13.75
N ARG A 231 6.94 -11.17 -14.21
CA ARG A 231 8.30 -10.67 -14.47
C ARG A 231 8.71 -9.70 -13.35
N PRO A 232 9.96 -9.74 -12.86
CA PRO A 232 10.44 -8.76 -11.90
C PRO A 232 10.22 -7.30 -12.38
N GLY A 233 9.88 -6.41 -11.47
CA GLY A 233 9.68 -5.00 -11.80
C GLY A 233 8.67 -4.28 -10.90
N ILE A 234 8.33 -3.04 -11.26
CA ILE A 234 7.33 -2.22 -10.59
C ILE A 234 5.98 -2.42 -11.27
N TYR A 235 4.90 -2.47 -10.46
CA TYR A 235 3.52 -2.63 -10.90
C TYR A 235 2.58 -1.71 -10.15
N ASN A 236 1.75 -0.95 -10.87
CA ASN A 236 0.62 -0.27 -10.26
C ASN A 236 -0.53 -1.27 -10.07
N ILE A 237 -0.96 -1.40 -8.84
CA ILE A 237 -2.07 -2.27 -8.45
C ILE A 237 -3.22 -1.37 -8.04
N VAL A 238 -4.07 -1.06 -9.01
CA VAL A 238 -5.15 -0.08 -8.92
C VAL A 238 -6.36 -0.56 -9.72
N ASP A 239 -7.54 -0.05 -9.38
CA ASP A 239 -8.76 -0.22 -10.17
C ASP A 239 -8.62 0.39 -11.56
N ASP A 240 -9.51 0.02 -12.49
CA ASP A 240 -9.52 0.50 -13.88
C ASP A 240 -9.93 1.97 -14.01
N ASP A 241 -10.46 2.60 -12.95
CA ASP A 241 -11.12 3.90 -13.00
C ASP A 241 -10.54 4.90 -11.98
N PRO A 242 -9.41 5.55 -12.30
CA PRO A 242 -8.91 6.67 -11.52
C PRO A 242 -9.84 7.88 -11.63
N ALA A 243 -10.15 8.54 -10.50
CA ALA A 243 -11.15 9.59 -10.45
C ALA A 243 -10.69 10.85 -9.71
N PRO A 244 -11.16 12.07 -10.12
CA PRO A 244 -10.91 13.29 -9.38
C PRO A 244 -11.65 13.29 -8.03
N VAL A 245 -11.11 14.06 -7.08
CA VAL A 245 -11.72 14.21 -5.74
C VAL A 245 -13.17 14.70 -5.82
N THR A 246 -13.46 15.55 -6.80
CA THR A 246 -14.83 16.07 -7.05
C THR A 246 -15.82 14.99 -7.47
N GLU A 247 -15.37 13.82 -7.82
CA GLU A 247 -16.20 12.69 -8.25
C GLU A 247 -16.26 11.60 -7.18
N TRP A 248 -15.11 11.07 -6.74
CA TRP A 248 -15.09 9.95 -5.81
C TRP A 248 -15.54 10.31 -4.39
N LEU A 249 -15.25 11.53 -3.91
CA LEU A 249 -15.59 11.89 -2.52
C LEU A 249 -17.09 12.13 -2.30
N PRO A 250 -17.87 12.76 -3.21
CA PRO A 250 -19.32 12.76 -3.14
C PRO A 250 -19.93 11.36 -3.24
N GLU A 251 -19.37 10.48 -4.08
CA GLU A 251 -19.84 9.11 -4.20
C GLU A 251 -19.62 8.31 -2.90
N LEU A 252 -18.43 8.43 -2.30
CA LEU A 252 -18.17 7.85 -0.98
C LEU A 252 -19.15 8.39 0.06
N ALA A 253 -19.43 9.71 0.07
CA ALA A 253 -20.38 10.31 1.00
C ALA A 253 -21.78 9.71 0.85
N ARG A 254 -22.22 9.52 -0.39
CA ARG A 254 -23.51 8.87 -0.69
C ARG A 254 -23.57 7.43 -0.15
N GLN A 255 -22.51 6.64 -0.39
CA GLN A 255 -22.44 5.23 0.02
C GLN A 255 -22.39 5.06 1.55
N VAL A 256 -21.73 5.96 2.28
CA VAL A 256 -21.68 5.91 3.76
C VAL A 256 -22.91 6.58 4.43
N GLY A 257 -23.89 7.06 3.64
CA GLY A 257 -25.06 7.77 4.17
C GLY A 257 -24.72 9.13 4.79
N GLY A 258 -23.65 9.76 4.32
CA GLY A 258 -23.20 11.09 4.75
C GLY A 258 -23.76 12.22 3.87
N PRO A 259 -23.69 13.47 4.35
CA PRO A 259 -24.06 14.64 3.57
C PRO A 259 -22.97 14.96 2.54
N GLU A 260 -23.34 15.71 1.48
CA GLU A 260 -22.41 16.18 0.47
C GLU A 260 -21.19 16.89 1.10
N PRO A 261 -19.96 16.61 0.63
CA PRO A 261 -18.73 17.20 1.16
C PRO A 261 -18.72 18.74 1.04
N ARG A 262 -18.19 19.42 2.06
CA ARG A 262 -17.97 20.88 1.98
C ARG A 262 -16.82 21.19 1.04
N ARG A 263 -16.89 22.30 0.35
CA ARG A 263 -15.75 22.86 -0.39
C ARG A 263 -15.01 23.88 0.47
N LEU A 264 -13.69 23.75 0.57
CA LEU A 264 -12.85 24.70 1.29
C LEU A 264 -11.82 25.34 0.35
N PRO A 265 -11.58 26.66 0.49
CA PRO A 265 -10.53 27.35 -0.28
C PRO A 265 -9.17 26.69 -0.07
N ALA A 266 -8.34 26.63 -1.12
CA ALA A 266 -7.02 26.03 -1.11
C ALA A 266 -6.11 26.54 0.01
N TRP A 267 -6.13 27.87 0.27
CA TRP A 267 -5.31 28.48 1.33
C TRP A 267 -5.68 27.97 2.73
N LEU A 268 -6.97 27.72 2.97
CA LEU A 268 -7.45 27.23 4.26
C LEU A 268 -7.02 25.76 4.49
N VAL A 269 -7.14 24.90 3.46
CA VAL A 269 -6.66 23.50 3.52
C VAL A 269 -5.16 23.47 3.73
N ARG A 270 -4.40 24.29 3.01
CA ARG A 270 -2.95 24.41 3.18
C ARG A 270 -2.56 24.81 4.61
N LEU A 271 -3.29 25.75 5.21
CA LEU A 271 -3.05 26.22 6.58
C LEU A 271 -3.41 25.15 7.62
N ALA A 272 -4.57 24.48 7.43
CA ALA A 272 -5.10 23.53 8.40
C ALA A 272 -4.46 22.13 8.32
N ALA A 273 -4.20 21.62 7.09
CA ALA A 273 -3.79 20.25 6.84
C ALA A 273 -2.44 20.10 6.11
N GLY A 274 -1.78 21.21 5.77
CA GLY A 274 -0.45 21.22 5.13
C GLY A 274 -0.45 21.16 3.61
N PRO A 275 0.73 21.40 2.99
CA PRO A 275 0.89 21.43 1.54
C PRO A 275 0.60 20.10 0.86
N GLN A 276 1.01 18.98 1.46
CA GLN A 276 0.76 17.64 0.89
C GLN A 276 -0.73 17.33 0.83
N SER A 277 -1.49 17.63 1.89
CA SER A 277 -2.95 17.41 1.90
C SER A 277 -3.64 18.21 0.80
N LEU A 278 -3.22 19.46 0.56
CA LEU A 278 -3.74 20.24 -0.57
C LEU A 278 -3.33 19.60 -1.91
N SER A 279 -2.09 19.15 -2.05
CA SER A 279 -1.61 18.47 -3.26
C SER A 279 -2.42 17.21 -3.56
N LEU A 280 -2.78 16.42 -2.55
CA LEU A 280 -3.65 15.26 -2.68
C LEU A 280 -5.03 15.62 -3.24
N MET A 281 -5.54 16.81 -2.90
CA MET A 281 -6.85 17.27 -3.38
C MET A 281 -6.82 17.87 -4.79
N THR A 282 -5.67 18.43 -5.22
CA THR A 282 -5.64 19.28 -6.43
C THR A 282 -4.64 18.85 -7.49
N ARG A 283 -3.60 18.07 -7.16
CA ARG A 283 -2.47 17.82 -8.08
C ARG A 283 -2.06 16.37 -8.24
N VAL A 284 -2.52 15.48 -7.37
CA VAL A 284 -2.19 14.06 -7.49
C VAL A 284 -2.66 13.51 -8.83
N ARG A 285 -1.90 12.57 -9.39
CA ARG A 285 -2.21 11.88 -10.63
C ARG A 285 -2.66 10.45 -10.34
N GLY A 286 -3.62 9.98 -11.13
CA GLY A 286 -4.03 8.58 -11.12
C GLY A 286 -2.94 7.67 -11.69
N ALA A 287 -3.18 6.38 -11.64
CA ALA A 287 -2.29 5.37 -12.20
C ALA A 287 -3.09 4.35 -13.05
N THR A 288 -2.43 3.73 -14.03
CA THR A 288 -2.97 2.63 -14.82
C THR A 288 -2.39 1.29 -14.35
N ASN A 289 -3.20 0.23 -14.38
CA ASN A 289 -2.83 -1.14 -14.07
C ASN A 289 -2.46 -1.97 -15.32
N ALA A 290 -2.35 -1.36 -16.49
CA ALA A 290 -2.15 -2.06 -17.78
C ALA A 290 -0.94 -3.00 -17.77
N LYS A 291 0.14 -2.64 -17.05
CA LYS A 291 1.33 -3.48 -16.91
C LYS A 291 1.05 -4.71 -16.05
N ALA A 292 0.35 -4.56 -14.93
CA ALA A 292 -0.05 -5.68 -14.08
C ALA A 292 -0.94 -6.67 -14.83
N ALA A 293 -1.90 -6.17 -15.61
CA ALA A 293 -2.74 -7.01 -16.45
C ALA A 293 -1.95 -7.83 -17.48
N ARG A 294 -0.94 -7.22 -18.11
CA ARG A 294 -0.13 -7.87 -19.14
C ARG A 294 0.91 -8.85 -18.58
N ASP A 295 1.63 -8.45 -17.52
CA ASP A 295 2.85 -9.12 -17.08
C ASP A 295 2.64 -10.02 -15.85
N LEU A 296 1.60 -9.74 -15.02
CA LEU A 296 1.18 -10.57 -13.87
C LEU A 296 -0.10 -11.37 -14.17
N GLY A 297 -0.80 -11.09 -15.28
CA GLY A 297 -2.11 -11.67 -15.57
C GLY A 297 -3.19 -11.25 -14.56
N TRP A 298 -2.96 -10.17 -13.81
CA TRP A 298 -3.87 -9.68 -12.78
C TRP A 298 -4.76 -8.55 -13.28
N ARG A 299 -6.04 -8.59 -12.92
CA ARG A 299 -7.01 -7.50 -13.09
C ARG A 299 -7.81 -7.33 -11.80
N PRO A 300 -8.32 -6.12 -11.51
CA PRO A 300 -9.24 -5.93 -10.39
C PRO A 300 -10.59 -6.62 -10.68
N ASP A 301 -11.14 -7.26 -9.65
CA ASP A 301 -12.50 -7.86 -9.68
C ASP A 301 -13.55 -6.91 -9.10
N HIS A 302 -13.13 -5.85 -8.39
CA HIS A 302 -13.99 -4.88 -7.72
C HIS A 302 -13.79 -3.48 -8.31
N SER A 303 -14.81 -2.64 -8.18
CA SER A 303 -14.79 -1.23 -8.56
C SER A 303 -15.33 -0.36 -7.42
N TRP A 304 -14.61 0.72 -7.09
CA TRP A 304 -15.08 1.70 -6.11
C TRP A 304 -16.42 2.35 -6.49
N ARG A 305 -16.75 2.38 -7.80
CA ARG A 305 -18.04 2.90 -8.27
C ARG A 305 -19.21 2.00 -7.87
N GLU A 306 -18.99 0.71 -7.79
CA GLU A 306 -20.01 -0.23 -7.35
C GLU A 306 -20.14 -0.21 -5.84
N SER A 307 -19.03 -0.26 -5.12
CA SER A 307 -19.03 -0.21 -3.66
C SER A 307 -17.67 0.15 -3.07
N PHE A 308 -17.56 1.33 -2.43
CA PHE A 308 -16.44 1.64 -1.52
C PHE A 308 -16.55 0.89 -0.20
N VAL A 309 -17.77 0.65 0.27
CA VAL A 309 -18.06 -0.01 1.55
C VAL A 309 -18.86 -1.27 1.26
N ALA A 310 -18.44 -2.38 1.86
CA ALA A 310 -19.18 -3.63 1.75
C ALA A 310 -20.60 -3.45 2.29
N ALA A 311 -21.58 -4.06 1.61
CA ALA A 311 -22.98 -4.02 1.98
C ALA A 311 -23.26 -4.63 3.36
#